data_646392515f325f845e65d207d112ed45
#
_entry.id   646392515f325f845e65d207d112ed45
#
_cell.length_a   1.000
_cell.length_b   1.000
_cell.length_c   1.000
_cell.angle_alpha   90.00
_cell.angle_beta   90.00
_cell.angle_gamma   90.00
#
_symmetry.space_group_name_H-M   'P 1'
#
loop_
_entity.id
_entity.type
_entity.pdbx_description
1 polymer ?
#
loop_
_entity_poly.entity_id
_entity_poly.type
_entity_poly.pdbx_seq_one_letter_code
_entity_poly.pdbx_strand_id
1 'polypeptide(L)'
;PHDDPINIHGTFNTVTAISSDRRTITVQYNHNETAGFPNFFEGDEIEFMTKGNMITVEDSVRTVTKVDGPDGMGGNMGDGSGSLTTIKLTLNEAVPSDVQVNQHVVENITYTPTVNITNCEFKEVPTRGILVTTRKPIVIENNTFDGMNMAGIYISDDAQGWYESGPVRDVTIRNNTFTRGNAQAIFIEPTNPTVSTEKTVHSNIKIENNTFFMYNKRVLDAKSVKDLTFKNNKIYRQDPINGDGSLSLAVKDGSSTELNVADSAELTVSGSGNTLSGKLYNFNGCKNVVIEGNEYDGGMNAGSSISNMSASDITVTNDAMKVNADSTTAANGTVYYESDNEKVVKVSSTGVVTAAGAGTANVTGYMVVGGRKFPTNAVTFTVSGSDLGNLPSGIELTAADNKENIKVNDTI
;
A
#
# COMPACT_ATOMS: atom_id res chain seq x y z
N PRO A 1 -9.95 9.21 11.19
CA PRO A 1 -11.19 9.08 10.42
C PRO A 1 -11.78 7.69 10.62
N HIS A 2 -13.10 7.56 10.43
CA HIS A 2 -13.77 6.26 10.46
C HIS A 2 -13.93 5.68 9.07
N ASP A 3 -13.62 6.45 8.05
CA ASP A 3 -13.73 6.14 6.63
C ASP A 3 -12.53 6.74 5.86
N ASP A 4 -12.57 6.67 4.54
CA ASP A 4 -11.49 7.15 3.67
C ASP A 4 -11.20 8.63 3.93
N PRO A 5 -9.97 9.01 4.25
CA PRO A 5 -9.62 10.44 4.50
C PRO A 5 -9.86 11.33 3.29
N ILE A 6 -9.69 10.77 2.09
CA ILE A 6 -9.94 11.45 0.82
C ILE A 6 -10.77 10.52 -0.07
N ASN A 7 -11.96 10.98 -0.44
CA ASN A 7 -12.84 10.33 -1.40
C ASN A 7 -13.27 11.36 -2.45
N ILE A 8 -12.86 11.14 -3.71
CA ILE A 8 -13.08 12.08 -4.82
C ILE A 8 -13.66 11.29 -5.99
N HIS A 9 -14.88 11.64 -6.37
CA HIS A 9 -15.59 10.99 -7.48
C HIS A 9 -16.67 11.91 -8.06
N GLY A 10 -17.18 11.58 -9.24
CA GLY A 10 -18.43 12.07 -9.78
C GLY A 10 -19.62 11.22 -9.29
N THR A 11 -20.78 11.42 -9.88
CA THR A 11 -21.99 10.66 -9.55
C THR A 11 -22.64 10.12 -10.80
N PHE A 12 -22.93 8.81 -10.82
CA PHE A 12 -23.76 8.21 -11.85
C PHE A 12 -25.24 8.32 -11.52
N ASN A 13 -26.00 8.75 -12.52
CA ASN A 13 -27.47 8.73 -12.49
C ASN A 13 -27.98 7.74 -13.53
N THR A 14 -28.91 6.85 -13.16
CA THR A 14 -29.48 5.89 -14.10
C THR A 14 -30.48 6.58 -15.04
N VAL A 15 -30.37 6.35 -16.34
CA VAL A 15 -31.35 6.80 -17.34
C VAL A 15 -32.62 5.98 -17.19
N THR A 16 -33.73 6.60 -16.77
CA THR A 16 -35.03 5.93 -16.50
C THR A 16 -36.09 6.19 -17.54
N ALA A 17 -35.94 7.26 -18.36
CA ALA A 17 -36.79 7.51 -19.50
C ALA A 17 -36.06 8.31 -20.59
N ILE A 18 -36.48 8.13 -21.85
CA ILE A 18 -35.98 8.84 -23.01
C ILE A 18 -37.19 9.23 -23.87
N SER A 19 -37.30 10.52 -24.25
CA SER A 19 -38.35 11.00 -25.13
C SER A 19 -38.29 10.41 -26.55
N SER A 20 -39.34 10.48 -27.30
CA SER A 20 -39.41 9.95 -28.67
C SER A 20 -38.42 10.60 -29.64
N ASP A 21 -38.14 11.89 -29.46
CA ASP A 21 -37.12 12.63 -30.23
C ASP A 21 -35.71 12.46 -29.67
N ARG A 22 -35.58 11.71 -28.56
CA ARG A 22 -34.33 11.40 -27.83
C ARG A 22 -33.58 12.65 -27.33
N ARG A 23 -34.20 13.78 -27.22
CA ARG A 23 -33.58 15.03 -26.73
C ARG A 23 -33.89 15.31 -25.25
N THR A 24 -34.83 14.59 -24.68
CA THR A 24 -35.13 14.70 -23.25
C THR A 24 -34.96 13.35 -22.59
N ILE A 25 -34.19 13.32 -21.50
CA ILE A 25 -33.98 12.13 -20.67
C ILE A 25 -34.47 12.40 -19.25
N THR A 26 -34.93 11.36 -18.58
CA THR A 26 -35.12 11.37 -17.14
C THR A 26 -34.02 10.51 -16.51
N VAL A 27 -33.34 11.04 -15.49
CA VAL A 27 -32.30 10.36 -14.77
C VAL A 27 -32.66 10.28 -13.29
N GLN A 28 -32.15 9.27 -12.60
CA GLN A 28 -32.50 8.97 -11.22
C GLN A 28 -31.21 8.82 -10.37
N TYR A 29 -31.23 9.40 -9.18
CA TYR A 29 -30.28 9.07 -8.14
C TYR A 29 -30.52 7.63 -7.65
N ASN A 30 -29.45 6.87 -7.44
CA ASN A 30 -29.53 5.45 -7.11
C ASN A 30 -29.00 5.11 -5.72
N HIS A 31 -28.29 6.03 -5.08
CA HIS A 31 -27.76 5.83 -3.73
C HIS A 31 -27.99 7.07 -2.87
N ASN A 32 -28.31 6.84 -1.59
CA ASN A 32 -28.64 7.93 -0.66
C ASN A 32 -27.49 8.93 -0.48
N GLU A 33 -26.26 8.44 -0.43
CA GLU A 33 -25.08 9.30 -0.23
C GLU A 33 -24.67 10.09 -1.48
N THR A 34 -25.19 9.72 -2.64
CA THR A 34 -24.97 10.43 -3.90
C THR A 34 -26.17 11.28 -4.33
N ALA A 35 -27.19 11.42 -3.46
CA ALA A 35 -28.41 12.15 -3.71
C ALA A 35 -28.51 13.42 -2.84
N GLY A 36 -29.50 14.27 -3.14
CA GLY A 36 -29.84 15.41 -2.27
C GLY A 36 -29.17 16.73 -2.61
N PHE A 37 -28.43 16.79 -3.71
CA PHE A 37 -27.86 18.02 -4.24
C PHE A 37 -28.13 18.12 -5.74
N PRO A 38 -28.18 19.34 -6.32
CA PRO A 38 -28.30 19.50 -7.75
C PRO A 38 -27.05 18.94 -8.44
N ASN A 39 -27.25 17.98 -9.34
CA ASN A 39 -26.14 17.28 -10.02
C ASN A 39 -25.98 17.77 -11.48
N PHE A 40 -26.89 18.57 -11.99
CA PHE A 40 -26.87 19.10 -13.36
C PHE A 40 -27.35 20.55 -13.40
N PHE A 41 -26.73 21.32 -14.27
CA PHE A 41 -27.11 22.72 -14.58
C PHE A 41 -27.15 22.93 -16.08
N GLU A 42 -27.85 24.01 -16.52
CA GLU A 42 -27.83 24.40 -17.93
C GLU A 42 -26.41 24.79 -18.36
N GLY A 43 -25.98 24.25 -19.48
CA GLY A 43 -24.60 24.39 -19.99
C GLY A 43 -23.66 23.26 -19.61
N ASP A 44 -24.03 22.37 -18.69
CA ASP A 44 -23.20 21.23 -18.34
C ASP A 44 -23.08 20.24 -19.49
N GLU A 45 -21.89 19.64 -19.58
CA GLU A 45 -21.66 18.48 -20.45
C GLU A 45 -21.84 17.18 -19.65
N ILE A 46 -22.55 16.26 -20.29
CA ILE A 46 -22.80 14.92 -19.76
C ILE A 46 -22.32 13.85 -20.74
N GLU A 47 -21.98 12.69 -20.24
CA GLU A 47 -21.58 11.53 -21.03
C GLU A 47 -22.24 10.26 -20.52
N PHE A 48 -22.51 9.31 -21.42
CA PHE A 48 -23.22 8.07 -21.09
C PHE A 48 -22.29 6.88 -21.05
N MET A 49 -22.58 5.97 -20.11
CA MET A 49 -21.88 4.70 -19.95
C MET A 49 -22.84 3.55 -19.78
N THR A 50 -22.45 2.37 -20.23
CA THR A 50 -23.20 1.14 -19.96
C THR A 50 -23.16 0.83 -18.48
N LYS A 51 -24.30 0.66 -17.84
CA LYS A 51 -24.38 0.36 -16.40
C LYS A 51 -23.70 -0.95 -16.04
N GLY A 52 -23.76 -1.97 -16.89
CA GLY A 52 -23.19 -3.29 -16.61
C GLY A 52 -21.67 -3.32 -16.67
N ASN A 53 -21.08 -2.73 -17.69
CA ASN A 53 -19.64 -2.82 -17.96
C ASN A 53 -18.88 -1.52 -17.72
N MET A 54 -19.59 -0.43 -17.47
CA MET A 54 -19.05 0.93 -17.27
C MET A 54 -18.18 1.40 -18.46
N ILE A 55 -18.53 0.97 -19.66
CA ILE A 55 -17.88 1.40 -20.89
C ILE A 55 -18.58 2.63 -21.42
N THR A 56 -17.82 3.67 -21.68
CA THR A 56 -18.27 4.91 -22.30
C THR A 56 -18.92 4.62 -23.65
N VAL A 57 -20.11 5.18 -23.88
CA VAL A 57 -20.78 5.15 -25.18
C VAL A 57 -20.10 6.15 -26.10
N GLU A 58 -19.63 5.69 -27.25
CA GLU A 58 -18.95 6.54 -28.24
C GLU A 58 -19.86 7.70 -28.69
N ASP A 59 -19.29 8.87 -28.91
CA ASP A 59 -19.97 10.09 -29.37
C ASP A 59 -21.23 10.48 -28.54
N SER A 60 -21.19 10.18 -27.22
CA SER A 60 -22.36 10.39 -26.36
C SER A 60 -22.35 11.70 -25.56
N VAL A 61 -21.30 12.51 -25.66
CA VAL A 61 -21.25 13.81 -24.99
C VAL A 61 -22.39 14.70 -25.47
N ARG A 62 -23.15 15.25 -24.51
CA ARG A 62 -24.28 16.18 -24.78
C ARG A 62 -24.22 17.35 -23.81
N THR A 63 -24.69 18.50 -24.27
CA THR A 63 -24.87 19.69 -23.44
C THR A 63 -26.30 19.77 -22.92
N VAL A 64 -26.44 19.96 -21.61
CA VAL A 64 -27.74 20.18 -20.97
C VAL A 64 -28.23 21.58 -21.29
N THR A 65 -29.39 21.70 -21.88
CA THR A 65 -30.02 22.99 -22.26
C THR A 65 -31.16 23.39 -21.32
N LYS A 66 -31.72 22.45 -20.56
CA LYS A 66 -32.72 22.70 -19.53
C LYS A 66 -32.68 21.60 -18.47
N VAL A 67 -32.86 21.98 -17.22
CA VAL A 67 -32.99 21.09 -16.08
C VAL A 67 -34.36 21.31 -15.44
N ASP A 68 -35.16 20.23 -15.31
CA ASP A 68 -36.42 20.22 -14.56
C ASP A 68 -36.25 19.25 -13.38
N GLY A 69 -36.33 19.78 -12.18
CA GLY A 69 -36.08 19.00 -10.94
C GLY A 69 -34.70 19.29 -10.30
N PRO A 70 -34.31 18.54 -9.27
CA PRO A 70 -34.92 17.29 -8.80
C PRO A 70 -36.30 17.49 -8.17
N ASP A 71 -37.27 16.70 -8.61
CA ASP A 71 -38.59 16.67 -8.02
C ASP A 71 -38.52 15.96 -6.67
N GLY A 72 -39.05 16.57 -5.62
CA GLY A 72 -39.19 15.91 -4.32
C GLY A 72 -38.00 16.05 -3.33
N MET A 73 -37.18 17.08 -3.47
CA MET A 73 -36.22 17.46 -2.43
C MET A 73 -36.93 18.00 -1.19
N GLY A 74 -37.42 17.13 -0.35
CA GLY A 74 -38.16 17.47 0.87
C GLY A 74 -38.02 16.44 1.99
N GLY A 75 -37.13 15.47 1.84
CA GLY A 75 -36.84 14.48 2.89
C GLY A 75 -35.58 14.82 3.67
N ASN A 76 -35.56 14.40 4.91
CA ASN A 76 -34.38 14.55 5.76
C ASN A 76 -33.35 13.49 5.34
N MET A 77 -32.33 13.87 4.57
CA MET A 77 -31.35 12.99 3.97
C MET A 77 -30.50 12.21 5.01
N GLY A 78 -30.48 12.69 6.26
CA GLY A 78 -29.68 12.08 7.33
C GLY A 78 -30.31 10.83 7.96
N ASP A 79 -31.59 10.52 7.69
CA ASP A 79 -32.31 9.37 8.27
C ASP A 79 -32.70 8.29 7.26
N GLY A 80 -32.25 8.42 5.99
CA GLY A 80 -32.57 7.46 4.93
C GLY A 80 -34.02 7.49 4.46
N SER A 81 -34.84 8.45 4.91
CA SER A 81 -36.25 8.59 4.54
C SER A 81 -36.47 9.46 3.29
N GLY A 82 -35.41 10.07 2.76
CA GLY A 82 -35.48 10.85 1.52
C GLY A 82 -35.74 9.95 0.31
N SER A 83 -36.78 10.25 -0.46
CA SER A 83 -36.97 9.56 -1.74
C SER A 83 -35.88 9.96 -2.71
N LEU A 84 -35.24 8.96 -3.32
CA LEU A 84 -34.32 9.15 -4.45
C LEU A 84 -35.11 9.80 -5.58
N THR A 85 -34.67 10.98 -6.02
CA THR A 85 -35.47 11.82 -6.92
C THR A 85 -35.02 11.66 -8.36
N THR A 86 -35.87 12.01 -9.25
CA THR A 86 -35.60 12.06 -10.69
C THR A 86 -35.34 13.48 -11.14
N ILE A 87 -34.49 13.62 -12.13
CA ILE A 87 -34.20 14.89 -12.82
C ILE A 87 -34.49 14.70 -14.30
N LYS A 88 -35.18 15.66 -14.90
CA LYS A 88 -35.40 15.65 -16.35
C LYS A 88 -34.43 16.64 -16.99
N LEU A 89 -33.66 16.17 -17.95
CA LEU A 89 -32.65 16.93 -18.69
C LEU A 89 -33.09 17.06 -20.14
N THR A 90 -33.14 18.28 -20.66
CA THR A 90 -33.24 18.53 -22.09
C THR A 90 -31.85 18.79 -22.64
N LEU A 91 -31.52 18.21 -23.78
CA LEU A 91 -30.20 18.18 -24.37
C LEU A 91 -30.15 18.93 -25.70
N ASN A 92 -28.98 19.44 -26.06
CA ASN A 92 -28.73 20.12 -27.33
C ASN A 92 -28.99 19.22 -28.54
N GLU A 93 -28.74 17.92 -28.41
CA GLU A 93 -28.88 16.92 -29.47
C GLU A 93 -29.48 15.61 -28.93
N ALA A 94 -29.99 14.79 -29.84
CA ALA A 94 -30.50 13.47 -29.49
C ALA A 94 -29.41 12.59 -28.93
N VAL A 95 -29.69 11.83 -27.86
CA VAL A 95 -28.76 10.82 -27.35
C VAL A 95 -28.59 9.67 -28.36
N PRO A 96 -27.42 9.05 -28.46
CA PRO A 96 -27.15 7.94 -29.37
C PRO A 96 -28.20 6.83 -29.24
N SER A 97 -28.51 6.16 -30.37
CA SER A 97 -29.48 5.04 -30.40
C SER A 97 -29.19 3.94 -29.42
N ASP A 98 -27.90 3.72 -29.12
CA ASP A 98 -27.42 2.67 -28.23
C ASP A 98 -27.72 2.95 -26.76
N VAL A 99 -27.98 4.22 -26.39
CA VAL A 99 -28.39 4.57 -25.03
C VAL A 99 -29.79 4.05 -24.76
N GLN A 100 -29.95 3.20 -23.76
CA GLN A 100 -31.23 2.55 -23.43
C GLN A 100 -31.59 2.76 -21.95
N VAL A 101 -32.88 2.84 -21.70
CA VAL A 101 -33.45 2.97 -20.34
C VAL A 101 -33.03 1.81 -19.45
N ASN A 102 -32.64 2.12 -18.21
CA ASN A 102 -32.20 1.19 -17.18
C ASN A 102 -30.90 0.39 -17.50
N GLN A 103 -30.34 0.58 -18.70
CA GLN A 103 -29.09 -0.08 -19.08
C GLN A 103 -27.90 0.88 -19.12
N HIS A 104 -28.17 2.17 -19.04
CA HIS A 104 -27.15 3.21 -19.09
C HIS A 104 -27.25 4.14 -17.90
N VAL A 105 -26.10 4.62 -17.51
CA VAL A 105 -25.92 5.72 -16.55
C VAL A 105 -25.37 6.93 -17.27
N VAL A 106 -25.55 8.08 -16.66
CA VAL A 106 -24.99 9.35 -17.12
C VAL A 106 -24.16 9.98 -16.02
N GLU A 107 -23.05 10.58 -16.40
CA GLU A 107 -22.17 11.37 -15.56
C GLU A 107 -22.17 12.83 -16.01
N ASN A 108 -22.19 13.77 -15.06
CA ASN A 108 -21.87 15.16 -15.34
C ASN A 108 -20.35 15.31 -15.42
N ILE A 109 -19.83 15.53 -16.63
CA ILE A 109 -18.39 15.62 -16.86
C ILE A 109 -17.82 17.04 -16.70
N THR A 110 -18.67 18.04 -16.53
CA THR A 110 -18.26 19.42 -16.24
C THR A 110 -17.70 19.53 -14.83
N TYR A 111 -18.34 18.92 -13.84
CA TYR A 111 -18.00 19.06 -12.41
C TYR A 111 -17.07 17.99 -11.86
N THR A 112 -16.51 17.12 -12.67
CA THR A 112 -15.45 16.24 -12.20
C THR A 112 -14.15 17.03 -11.98
N PRO A 113 -13.47 16.87 -10.82
CA PRO A 113 -12.32 17.71 -10.48
C PRO A 113 -11.01 17.25 -11.14
N THR A 114 -10.10 18.18 -11.38
CA THR A 114 -8.68 17.90 -11.44
C THR A 114 -8.16 17.71 -10.03
N VAL A 115 -7.32 16.70 -9.80
CA VAL A 115 -6.87 16.29 -8.46
C VAL A 115 -5.37 16.46 -8.32
N ASN A 116 -4.95 17.07 -7.21
CA ASN A 116 -3.55 17.14 -6.83
C ASN A 116 -3.42 16.90 -5.31
N ILE A 117 -2.87 15.74 -4.93
CA ILE A 117 -2.67 15.34 -3.54
C ILE A 117 -1.18 15.18 -3.32
N THR A 118 -0.58 16.09 -2.56
CA THR A 118 0.87 16.15 -2.39
C THR A 118 1.28 16.42 -0.95
N ASN A 119 2.42 15.83 -0.56
CA ASN A 119 3.07 16.03 0.73
C ASN A 119 2.16 15.73 1.95
N CYS A 120 1.28 14.73 1.81
CA CYS A 120 0.38 14.27 2.86
C CYS A 120 0.93 13.02 3.56
N GLU A 121 0.61 12.86 4.82
CA GLU A 121 0.82 11.65 5.60
C GLU A 121 -0.53 11.01 5.95
N PHE A 122 -0.74 9.77 5.50
CA PHE A 122 -1.88 8.93 5.86
C PHE A 122 -1.37 7.88 6.83
N LYS A 123 -1.88 7.86 8.06
CA LYS A 123 -1.36 7.01 9.12
C LYS A 123 -2.45 6.28 9.87
N GLU A 124 -2.26 4.95 10.04
CA GLU A 124 -3.20 4.08 10.79
C GLU A 124 -4.66 4.29 10.36
N VAL A 125 -4.91 4.26 9.05
CA VAL A 125 -6.26 4.47 8.48
C VAL A 125 -7.00 3.13 8.47
N PRO A 126 -8.23 3.04 9.06
CA PRO A 126 -8.99 1.80 9.12
C PRO A 126 -9.56 1.36 7.77
N THR A 127 -9.57 2.23 6.79
CA THR A 127 -10.04 1.99 5.43
C THR A 127 -8.92 2.24 4.42
N ARG A 128 -9.21 2.86 3.28
CA ARG A 128 -8.25 3.25 2.24
C ARG A 128 -7.61 4.60 2.59
N GLY A 129 -6.41 4.85 2.09
CA GLY A 129 -5.79 6.16 2.21
C GLY A 129 -6.46 7.20 1.31
N ILE A 130 -6.63 6.86 0.03
CA ILE A 130 -7.28 7.69 -0.98
C ILE A 130 -8.19 6.80 -1.83
N LEU A 131 -9.45 7.19 -1.99
CA LEU A 131 -10.31 6.76 -3.09
C LEU A 131 -10.38 7.91 -4.08
N VAL A 132 -10.06 7.66 -5.34
CA VAL A 132 -10.09 8.69 -6.38
C VAL A 132 -10.52 8.11 -7.71
N THR A 133 -11.54 8.71 -8.28
CA THR A 133 -12.09 8.33 -9.56
C THR A 133 -12.69 9.54 -10.28
N THR A 134 -11.92 10.11 -11.20
CA THR A 134 -12.32 11.26 -12.04
C THR A 134 -11.63 11.17 -13.38
N ARG A 135 -12.30 11.66 -14.42
CA ARG A 135 -11.77 11.66 -15.79
C ARG A 135 -10.74 12.75 -16.09
N LYS A 136 -10.65 13.77 -15.23
CA LYS A 136 -9.66 14.84 -15.35
C LYS A 136 -8.32 14.42 -14.74
N PRO A 137 -7.22 15.14 -15.00
CA PRO A 137 -5.90 14.76 -14.51
C PRO A 137 -5.84 14.58 -13.00
N ILE A 138 -5.19 13.49 -12.56
CA ILE A 138 -4.95 13.15 -11.16
C ILE A 138 -3.43 13.07 -10.94
N VAL A 139 -2.92 13.80 -9.97
CA VAL A 139 -1.54 13.71 -9.49
C VAL A 139 -1.54 13.38 -8.00
N ILE A 140 -0.90 12.28 -7.62
CA ILE A 140 -0.68 11.85 -6.24
C ILE A 140 0.81 11.70 -6.05
N GLU A 141 1.43 12.64 -5.31
CA GLU A 141 2.88 12.75 -5.30
C GLU A 141 3.44 13.12 -3.92
N ASN A 142 4.60 12.54 -3.58
CA ASN A 142 5.34 12.82 -2.33
C ASN A 142 4.51 12.55 -1.06
N ASN A 143 3.61 11.57 -1.07
CA ASN A 143 2.81 11.21 0.09
C ASN A 143 3.38 9.98 0.80
N THR A 144 3.04 9.83 2.07
CA THR A 144 3.34 8.64 2.86
C THR A 144 2.04 7.95 3.26
N PHE A 145 1.94 6.66 2.95
CA PHE A 145 0.85 5.77 3.34
C PHE A 145 1.40 4.75 4.34
N ASP A 146 1.09 4.90 5.62
CA ASP A 146 1.64 4.11 6.70
C ASP A 146 0.54 3.44 7.54
N GLY A 147 0.39 2.14 7.44
CA GLY A 147 -0.59 1.38 8.22
C GLY A 147 -2.02 1.45 7.66
N MET A 148 -2.19 1.39 6.34
CA MET A 148 -3.52 1.32 5.73
C MET A 148 -4.13 -0.06 5.94
N ASN A 149 -5.36 -0.14 6.45
CA ASN A 149 -6.03 -1.43 6.62
C ASN A 149 -6.61 -1.97 5.30
N MET A 150 -6.97 -1.10 4.38
CA MET A 150 -7.34 -1.42 3.01
C MET A 150 -6.27 -0.86 2.05
N ALA A 151 -6.60 -0.63 0.79
CA ALA A 151 -5.63 -0.12 -0.18
C ALA A 151 -5.09 1.26 0.19
N GLY A 152 -3.80 1.51 -0.10
CA GLY A 152 -3.23 2.85 0.03
C GLY A 152 -3.91 3.84 -0.92
N ILE A 153 -3.99 3.46 -2.19
CA ILE A 153 -4.73 4.20 -3.23
C ILE A 153 -5.70 3.23 -3.90
N TYR A 154 -6.97 3.63 -3.95
CA TYR A 154 -8.03 2.90 -4.62
C TYR A 154 -8.62 3.72 -5.75
N ILE A 155 -8.57 3.17 -6.97
CA ILE A 155 -9.20 3.72 -8.16
C ILE A 155 -10.35 2.79 -8.51
N SER A 156 -11.57 3.28 -8.35
CA SER A 156 -12.80 2.56 -8.65
C SER A 156 -13.46 3.10 -9.91
N ASP A 157 -14.63 2.70 -10.15
CA ASP A 157 -15.71 3.23 -10.97
C ASP A 157 -16.91 2.32 -10.72
N ASP A 158 -18.01 2.85 -10.20
CA ASP A 158 -19.11 2.02 -9.68
C ASP A 158 -20.48 2.50 -10.15
N ALA A 159 -21.08 1.74 -11.04
CA ALA A 159 -22.48 1.93 -11.45
C ALA A 159 -23.41 0.84 -10.87
N GLN A 160 -23.00 0.07 -9.87
CA GLN A 160 -23.72 -1.07 -9.30
C GLN A 160 -24.17 -0.86 -7.85
N GLY A 161 -23.31 -0.27 -7.01
CA GLY A 161 -23.53 -0.12 -5.57
C GLY A 161 -23.61 1.34 -5.14
N TRP A 162 -22.46 2.02 -5.10
CA TRP A 162 -22.35 3.38 -4.60
C TRP A 162 -22.68 4.45 -5.65
N TYR A 163 -22.62 4.11 -6.92
CA TYR A 163 -22.81 5.03 -8.05
C TYR A 163 -21.80 6.19 -8.06
N GLU A 164 -20.62 5.92 -7.59
CA GLU A 164 -19.46 6.81 -7.65
C GLU A 164 -18.83 6.71 -9.04
N SER A 165 -18.84 7.81 -9.77
CA SER A 165 -18.42 7.81 -11.17
C SER A 165 -17.03 8.40 -11.38
N GLY A 166 -16.47 8.03 -12.48
CA GLY A 166 -15.35 8.65 -13.13
C GLY A 166 -14.32 7.65 -13.64
N PRO A 167 -14.48 7.12 -14.85
CA PRO A 167 -13.40 6.37 -15.48
C PRO A 167 -12.18 7.27 -15.61
N VAL A 168 -11.08 6.89 -14.96
CA VAL A 168 -9.85 7.71 -15.01
C VAL A 168 -9.22 7.67 -16.40
N ARG A 169 -8.62 8.80 -16.82
CA ARG A 169 -8.03 8.99 -18.14
C ARG A 169 -6.61 9.53 -18.12
N ASP A 170 -6.16 10.05 -16.99
CA ASP A 170 -4.81 10.60 -16.83
C ASP A 170 -4.45 10.61 -15.35
N VAL A 171 -3.69 9.61 -14.91
CA VAL A 171 -3.27 9.44 -13.52
C VAL A 171 -1.76 9.35 -13.42
N THR A 172 -1.17 10.13 -12.54
CA THR A 172 0.24 10.04 -12.17
C THR A 172 0.36 9.83 -10.67
N ILE A 173 0.93 8.69 -10.26
CA ILE A 173 1.24 8.33 -8.88
C ILE A 173 2.76 8.22 -8.78
N ARG A 174 3.42 9.18 -8.12
CA ARG A 174 4.88 9.21 -8.09
C ARG A 174 5.47 9.67 -6.76
N ASN A 175 6.68 9.21 -6.48
CA ASN A 175 7.47 9.61 -5.31
C ASN A 175 6.74 9.37 -3.97
N ASN A 176 5.79 8.45 -3.91
CA ASN A 176 5.09 8.10 -2.67
C ASN A 176 5.80 6.95 -1.96
N THR A 177 5.59 6.85 -0.65
CA THR A 177 6.04 5.74 0.18
C THR A 177 4.85 4.99 0.76
N PHE A 178 4.85 3.66 0.61
CA PHE A 178 3.82 2.76 1.14
C PHE A 178 4.47 1.80 2.12
N THR A 179 3.96 1.72 3.33
CA THR A 179 4.50 0.88 4.39
C THR A 179 3.40 0.36 5.32
N ARG A 180 3.60 -0.81 5.92
CA ARG A 180 2.72 -1.44 6.91
C ARG A 180 1.27 -1.64 6.47
N GLY A 181 1.01 -1.73 5.16
CA GLY A 181 -0.35 -1.92 4.64
C GLY A 181 -0.86 -3.36 4.79
N ASN A 182 -2.13 -3.51 5.13
CA ASN A 182 -2.81 -4.81 5.27
C ASN A 182 -3.47 -5.30 3.98
N ALA A 183 -3.47 -4.50 2.92
CA ALA A 183 -4.02 -4.84 1.61
C ALA A 183 -3.07 -4.44 0.48
N GLN A 184 -3.56 -4.39 -0.75
CA GLN A 184 -2.80 -3.93 -1.91
C GLN A 184 -2.33 -2.48 -1.71
N ALA A 185 -1.10 -2.15 -2.12
CA ALA A 185 -0.65 -0.76 -2.02
C ALA A 185 -1.45 0.14 -2.99
N ILE A 186 -1.60 -0.31 -4.24
CA ILE A 186 -2.42 0.35 -5.25
C ILE A 186 -3.43 -0.66 -5.81
N PHE A 187 -4.71 -0.32 -5.73
CA PHE A 187 -5.81 -1.15 -6.14
C PHE A 187 -6.68 -0.42 -7.17
N ILE A 188 -6.78 -0.97 -8.37
CA ILE A 188 -7.59 -0.43 -9.46
C ILE A 188 -8.65 -1.48 -9.77
N GLU A 189 -9.87 -1.26 -9.30
CA GLU A 189 -10.94 -2.25 -9.35
C GLU A 189 -12.29 -1.59 -9.64
N PRO A 190 -12.58 -1.28 -10.91
CA PRO A 190 -13.94 -0.90 -11.32
C PRO A 190 -14.89 -2.08 -11.12
N THR A 191 -16.17 -1.82 -10.81
CA THR A 191 -17.14 -2.86 -10.45
C THR A 191 -17.71 -3.65 -11.64
N ASN A 192 -17.16 -3.47 -12.85
CA ASN A 192 -17.59 -4.19 -14.05
C ASN A 192 -17.39 -5.71 -13.92
N PRO A 193 -18.45 -6.53 -14.06
CA PRO A 193 -18.35 -7.99 -13.98
C PRO A 193 -17.70 -8.63 -15.22
N THR A 194 -17.81 -7.98 -16.36
CA THR A 194 -17.19 -8.44 -17.61
C THR A 194 -15.99 -7.58 -17.96
N VAL A 195 -14.89 -8.21 -18.27
CA VAL A 195 -13.59 -7.58 -18.52
C VAL A 195 -13.10 -7.96 -19.91
N SER A 196 -12.57 -6.98 -20.65
CA SER A 196 -12.01 -7.17 -21.99
C SER A 196 -10.87 -6.21 -22.24
N THR A 197 -9.85 -6.64 -22.94
CA THR A 197 -8.74 -5.80 -23.40
C THR A 197 -9.14 -4.88 -24.56
N GLU A 198 -10.24 -5.15 -25.24
CA GLU A 198 -10.74 -4.32 -26.35
C GLU A 198 -11.42 -3.05 -25.86
N LYS A 199 -12.12 -3.12 -24.72
CA LYS A 199 -12.79 -2.02 -24.09
C LYS A 199 -12.51 -2.01 -22.59
N THR A 200 -11.64 -1.11 -22.15
CA THR A 200 -11.26 -0.95 -20.75
C THR A 200 -12.02 0.23 -20.13
N VAL A 201 -12.28 0.13 -18.84
CA VAL A 201 -12.90 1.22 -18.06
C VAL A 201 -11.93 2.39 -17.92
N HIS A 202 -10.71 2.10 -17.50
CA HIS A 202 -9.68 3.10 -17.22
C HIS A 202 -8.60 3.14 -18.30
N SER A 203 -7.86 4.26 -18.34
CA SER A 203 -6.70 4.39 -19.24
C SER A 203 -5.67 5.39 -18.73
N ASN A 204 -4.42 5.27 -19.26
CA ASN A 204 -3.30 6.18 -19.05
C ASN A 204 -2.97 6.41 -17.57
N ILE A 205 -2.53 5.34 -16.90
CA ILE A 205 -2.13 5.36 -15.48
C ILE A 205 -0.61 5.16 -15.40
N LYS A 206 0.09 6.09 -14.75
CA LYS A 206 1.53 6.05 -14.53
C LYS A 206 1.84 5.95 -13.04
N ILE A 207 2.61 4.94 -12.67
CA ILE A 207 3.04 4.65 -11.30
C ILE A 207 4.57 4.62 -11.32
N GLU A 208 5.20 5.70 -10.84
CA GLU A 208 6.63 5.92 -11.09
C GLU A 208 7.37 6.38 -9.84
N ASN A 209 8.61 5.89 -9.65
CA ASN A 209 9.51 6.35 -8.59
C ASN A 209 8.95 6.24 -7.17
N ASN A 210 8.00 5.36 -6.92
CA ASN A 210 7.47 5.11 -5.58
C ASN A 210 8.32 4.09 -4.83
N THR A 211 8.22 4.10 -3.51
CA THR A 211 8.84 3.10 -2.63
C THR A 211 7.76 2.31 -1.91
N PHE A 212 7.82 1.00 -2.03
CA PHE A 212 6.87 0.06 -1.45
C PHE A 212 7.58 -0.87 -0.47
N PHE A 213 7.11 -0.91 0.77
CA PHE A 213 7.51 -1.91 1.75
C PHE A 213 6.40 -2.94 1.90
N MET A 214 6.60 -4.15 1.37
CA MET A 214 5.55 -5.14 1.19
C MET A 214 5.72 -6.36 2.10
N TYR A 215 4.60 -6.83 2.65
CA TYR A 215 4.49 -8.08 3.39
C TYR A 215 3.27 -8.87 2.92
N ASN A 216 3.51 -9.97 2.16
CA ASN A 216 2.46 -10.90 1.66
C ASN A 216 1.24 -10.26 0.97
N LYS A 217 1.40 -9.06 0.42
CA LYS A 217 0.35 -8.34 -0.29
C LYS A 217 0.84 -7.91 -1.67
N ARG A 218 -0.09 -7.61 -2.56
CA ARG A 218 0.23 -7.11 -3.89
C ARG A 218 0.67 -5.65 -3.83
N VAL A 219 1.68 -5.32 -4.59
CA VAL A 219 2.07 -3.91 -4.80
C VAL A 219 1.08 -3.23 -5.73
N LEU A 220 0.63 -3.95 -6.75
CA LEU A 220 -0.34 -3.47 -7.73
C LEU A 220 -1.35 -4.57 -8.08
N ASP A 221 -2.62 -4.25 -7.96
CA ASP A 221 -3.74 -5.04 -8.46
C ASP A 221 -4.56 -4.16 -9.39
N ALA A 222 -4.61 -4.51 -10.68
CA ALA A 222 -5.21 -3.67 -11.70
C ALA A 222 -6.17 -4.45 -12.58
N LYS A 223 -7.39 -3.90 -12.75
CA LYS A 223 -8.45 -4.43 -13.57
C LYS A 223 -8.92 -3.41 -14.59
N SER A 224 -9.10 -3.85 -15.83
CA SER A 224 -9.72 -3.06 -16.91
C SER A 224 -9.03 -1.72 -17.18
N VAL A 225 -7.70 -1.77 -17.38
CA VAL A 225 -6.85 -0.59 -17.65
C VAL A 225 -6.13 -0.75 -18.98
N LYS A 226 -6.18 0.28 -19.81
CA LYS A 226 -5.34 0.43 -21.00
C LYS A 226 -4.23 1.46 -20.73
N ASP A 227 -3.04 1.23 -21.27
CA ASP A 227 -1.88 2.11 -21.14
C ASP A 227 -1.49 2.33 -19.66
N LEU A 228 -1.11 1.24 -18.98
CA LEU A 228 -0.65 1.22 -17.60
C LEU A 228 0.88 1.12 -17.55
N THR A 229 1.54 2.08 -16.93
CA THR A 229 2.99 2.08 -16.72
C THR A 229 3.34 1.95 -15.24
N PHE A 230 4.21 1.00 -14.89
CA PHE A 230 4.80 0.84 -13.58
C PHE A 230 6.32 0.83 -13.71
N LYS A 231 6.97 1.95 -13.33
CA LYS A 231 8.35 2.23 -13.73
C LYS A 231 9.19 2.81 -12.61
N ASN A 232 10.47 2.39 -12.53
CA ASN A 232 11.48 2.92 -11.63
C ASN A 232 11.04 2.94 -10.15
N ASN A 233 10.16 2.03 -9.74
CA ASN A 233 9.73 1.91 -8.37
C ASN A 233 10.70 1.03 -7.58
N LYS A 234 10.73 1.20 -6.25
CA LYS A 234 11.51 0.38 -5.32
C LYS A 234 10.55 -0.50 -4.50
N ILE A 235 10.73 -1.79 -4.58
CA ILE A 235 9.89 -2.78 -3.90
C ILE A 235 10.76 -3.55 -2.91
N TYR A 236 10.54 -3.32 -1.63
CA TYR A 236 11.30 -3.89 -0.55
C TYR A 236 10.42 -4.75 0.36
N ARG A 237 11.04 -5.70 1.06
CA ARG A 237 10.36 -6.42 2.13
C ARG A 237 10.06 -5.46 3.28
N GLN A 238 8.86 -5.54 3.81
CA GLN A 238 8.46 -4.87 5.03
C GLN A 238 9.19 -5.51 6.22
N ASP A 239 9.67 -4.71 7.15
CA ASP A 239 10.14 -5.22 8.45
C ASP A 239 8.97 -5.88 9.17
N PRO A 240 9.16 -7.08 9.78
CA PRO A 240 8.07 -7.76 10.44
C PRO A 240 7.51 -6.92 11.58
N ILE A 241 6.19 -6.79 11.59
CA ILE A 241 5.43 -6.18 12.67
C ILE A 241 4.81 -7.34 13.46
N ASN A 242 5.06 -7.39 14.78
CA ASN A 242 4.37 -8.32 15.69
C ASN A 242 4.50 -9.82 15.36
N GLY A 243 5.69 -10.30 15.06
CA GLY A 243 6.02 -11.73 15.16
C GLY A 243 5.66 -12.60 13.94
N ASP A 244 5.02 -12.09 12.92
CA ASP A 244 4.76 -12.85 11.69
C ASP A 244 6.00 -12.83 10.78
N GLY A 245 6.77 -13.92 10.80
CA GLY A 245 8.01 -14.05 10.06
C GLY A 245 9.18 -13.29 10.69
N SER A 246 9.08 -12.87 11.94
CA SER A 246 10.14 -12.20 12.68
C SER A 246 11.29 -13.15 12.93
N LEU A 247 12.50 -12.60 12.89
CA LEU A 247 13.68 -13.25 13.41
C LEU A 247 13.57 -13.30 14.93
N SER A 248 13.82 -14.46 15.50
CA SER A 248 13.87 -14.66 16.95
C SER A 248 15.29 -14.98 17.36
N LEU A 249 15.81 -14.21 18.31
CA LEU A 249 17.08 -14.47 18.98
C LEU A 249 16.80 -15.16 20.32
N ALA A 250 17.45 -16.28 20.55
CA ALA A 250 17.37 -17.03 21.79
C ALA A 250 18.73 -17.56 22.21
N VAL A 251 18.89 -17.86 23.49
CA VAL A 251 20.03 -18.60 24.00
C VAL A 251 19.88 -20.05 23.53
N LYS A 252 20.96 -20.65 23.02
CA LYS A 252 20.98 -22.03 22.57
C LYS A 252 20.71 -22.99 23.75
N ASP A 253 20.19 -24.16 23.47
CA ASP A 253 19.82 -25.16 24.45
C ASP A 253 20.91 -25.37 25.54
N GLY A 254 20.49 -25.28 26.77
CA GLY A 254 21.35 -25.47 27.94
C GLY A 254 22.19 -24.27 28.36
N SER A 255 22.13 -23.17 27.64
CA SER A 255 22.82 -21.92 28.01
C SER A 255 21.92 -21.05 28.91
N SER A 256 22.53 -20.19 29.72
CA SER A 256 21.85 -19.24 30.61
C SER A 256 22.09 -17.80 30.18
N THR A 257 21.16 -16.93 30.52
CA THR A 257 21.34 -15.47 30.46
C THR A 257 21.98 -14.90 31.71
N GLU A 258 22.11 -15.72 32.77
CA GLU A 258 22.88 -15.39 33.98
C GLU A 258 24.27 -16.02 33.88
N LEU A 259 25.29 -15.20 33.78
CA LEU A 259 26.69 -15.59 33.58
C LEU A 259 27.54 -15.10 34.75
N ASN A 260 28.61 -15.83 35.06
CA ASN A 260 29.71 -15.31 35.84
C ASN A 260 30.75 -14.68 34.90
N VAL A 261 31.65 -13.87 35.45
CA VAL A 261 32.79 -13.35 34.67
C VAL A 261 33.58 -14.52 34.12
N ALA A 262 33.91 -14.52 32.85
CA ALA A 262 34.56 -15.56 32.07
C ALA A 262 33.63 -16.69 31.54
N ASP A 263 32.36 -16.69 31.86
CA ASP A 263 31.41 -17.59 31.22
C ASP A 263 31.07 -17.15 29.79
N SER A 264 30.57 -18.09 29.02
CA SER A 264 30.05 -17.80 27.66
C SER A 264 28.74 -18.52 27.44
N ALA A 265 27.93 -17.93 26.51
CA ALA A 265 26.69 -18.51 26.04
C ALA A 265 26.65 -18.48 24.51
N GLU A 266 25.90 -19.36 23.90
CA GLU A 266 25.68 -19.35 22.47
C GLU A 266 24.28 -18.85 22.16
N LEU A 267 24.19 -18.03 21.16
CA LEU A 267 22.91 -17.52 20.62
C LEU A 267 22.58 -18.24 19.33
N THR A 268 21.30 -18.44 19.13
CA THR A 268 20.73 -18.92 17.85
C THR A 268 19.66 -17.96 17.35
N VAL A 269 19.70 -17.69 16.05
CA VAL A 269 18.64 -16.97 15.36
C VAL A 269 17.75 -18.01 14.69
N SER A 270 16.46 -17.95 14.99
CA SER A 270 15.42 -18.71 14.30
C SER A 270 14.48 -17.78 13.53
N GLY A 271 13.83 -18.34 12.51
CA GLY A 271 12.99 -17.56 11.62
C GLY A 271 13.72 -17.17 10.34
N SER A 272 12.98 -16.71 9.37
CA SER A 272 13.47 -16.41 8.01
C SER A 272 13.47 -14.93 7.70
N GLY A 273 13.30 -14.07 8.66
CA GLY A 273 12.98 -12.68 8.36
C GLY A 273 11.81 -12.63 7.37
N ASN A 274 11.19 -11.72 7.03
CA ASN A 274 10.03 -11.58 6.19
C ASN A 274 10.05 -12.47 4.92
N THR A 275 9.16 -13.46 4.86
CA THR A 275 8.93 -14.28 3.67
C THR A 275 7.79 -13.69 2.86
N LEU A 276 8.07 -13.25 1.64
CA LEU A 276 7.02 -12.89 0.69
C LEU A 276 6.51 -14.15 0.00
N SER A 277 5.29 -14.55 0.33
CA SER A 277 4.55 -15.60 -0.36
C SER A 277 3.42 -14.96 -1.17
N GLY A 278 3.25 -15.39 -2.40
CA GLY A 278 2.24 -14.85 -3.30
C GLY A 278 2.78 -13.80 -4.27
N LYS A 279 1.92 -13.40 -5.16
CA LYS A 279 2.27 -12.58 -6.32
C LYS A 279 2.20 -11.09 -5.97
N LEU A 280 3.21 -10.34 -6.38
CA LEU A 280 3.26 -8.89 -6.16
C LEU A 280 2.31 -8.12 -7.10
N TYR A 281 1.99 -8.73 -8.26
CA TYR A 281 1.18 -8.10 -9.29
C TYR A 281 -0.02 -8.95 -9.67
N ASN A 282 -1.13 -8.29 -9.98
CA ASN A 282 -2.28 -8.90 -10.61
C ASN A 282 -2.82 -7.98 -11.71
N PHE A 283 -3.05 -8.54 -12.90
CA PHE A 283 -3.62 -7.83 -14.04
C PHE A 283 -4.82 -8.60 -14.57
N ASN A 284 -5.95 -7.92 -14.69
CA ASN A 284 -7.20 -8.49 -15.16
C ASN A 284 -7.79 -7.64 -16.29
N GLY A 285 -7.74 -8.11 -17.53
CA GLY A 285 -8.23 -7.39 -18.70
C GLY A 285 -7.52 -6.05 -18.92
N CYS A 286 -6.23 -6.01 -18.67
CA CYS A 286 -5.39 -4.84 -18.95
C CYS A 286 -4.76 -4.96 -20.33
N LYS A 287 -4.44 -3.82 -20.95
CA LYS A 287 -3.78 -3.73 -22.26
C LYS A 287 -2.67 -2.70 -22.25
N ASN A 288 -1.59 -2.96 -23.00
CA ASN A 288 -0.42 -2.08 -23.07
C ASN A 288 0.15 -1.79 -21.67
N VAL A 289 0.39 -2.84 -20.89
CA VAL A 289 1.03 -2.73 -19.57
C VAL A 289 2.55 -2.69 -19.77
N VAL A 290 3.20 -1.69 -19.19
CA VAL A 290 4.65 -1.53 -19.22
C VAL A 290 5.21 -1.64 -17.81
N ILE A 291 6.09 -2.61 -17.58
CA ILE A 291 6.85 -2.81 -16.34
C ILE A 291 8.32 -2.58 -16.66
N GLU A 292 8.91 -1.54 -16.10
CA GLU A 292 10.26 -1.13 -16.51
C GLU A 292 11.10 -0.66 -15.34
N GLY A 293 12.32 -1.22 -15.21
CA GLY A 293 13.38 -0.68 -14.38
C GLY A 293 13.07 -0.61 -12.89
N ASN A 294 12.17 -1.44 -12.38
CA ASN A 294 11.88 -1.48 -10.95
C ASN A 294 12.98 -2.23 -10.19
N GLU A 295 13.26 -1.77 -8.99
CA GLU A 295 14.26 -2.35 -8.09
C GLU A 295 13.57 -3.20 -7.03
N TYR A 296 14.12 -4.40 -6.77
CA TYR A 296 13.59 -5.35 -5.79
C TYR A 296 14.69 -5.73 -4.78
N ASP A 297 14.32 -6.01 -3.55
CA ASP A 297 15.24 -6.62 -2.57
C ASP A 297 15.92 -7.85 -3.16
N GLY A 298 17.19 -8.04 -2.84
CA GLY A 298 18.01 -9.13 -3.37
C GLY A 298 17.32 -10.48 -3.23
N GLY A 299 17.23 -11.23 -4.33
CA GLY A 299 16.57 -12.54 -4.42
C GLY A 299 15.04 -12.51 -4.39
N MET A 300 14.39 -11.34 -4.42
CA MET A 300 12.94 -11.26 -4.50
C MET A 300 12.45 -11.71 -5.88
N ASN A 301 11.49 -12.63 -5.88
CA ASN A 301 10.84 -13.10 -7.10
C ASN A 301 9.53 -12.32 -7.31
N ALA A 302 9.53 -11.40 -8.28
CA ALA A 302 8.38 -10.56 -8.59
C ALA A 302 7.38 -11.31 -9.49
N GLY A 303 6.55 -12.17 -8.91
CA GLY A 303 5.52 -12.91 -9.64
C GLY A 303 4.27 -12.08 -9.92
N SER A 304 3.55 -12.45 -10.99
CA SER A 304 2.28 -11.86 -11.37
C SER A 304 1.22 -12.89 -11.70
N SER A 305 -0.05 -12.50 -11.59
CA SER A 305 -1.19 -13.17 -12.20
C SER A 305 -1.70 -12.37 -13.39
N ILE A 306 -2.19 -13.06 -14.41
CA ILE A 306 -2.94 -12.44 -15.50
C ILE A 306 -4.26 -13.19 -15.70
N SER A 307 -5.31 -12.46 -16.03
CA SER A 307 -6.62 -12.99 -16.39
C SER A 307 -7.32 -12.08 -17.40
N ASN A 308 -8.14 -12.65 -18.28
CA ASN A 308 -8.87 -11.93 -19.33
C ASN A 308 -7.97 -11.07 -20.25
N MET A 309 -6.71 -11.45 -20.41
CA MET A 309 -5.70 -10.78 -21.23
C MET A 309 -4.62 -11.78 -21.66
N SER A 310 -3.75 -11.38 -22.57
CA SER A 310 -2.61 -12.16 -23.03
C SER A 310 -1.32 -11.71 -22.34
N ALA A 311 -0.34 -12.59 -22.24
CA ALA A 311 1.01 -12.25 -21.81
C ALA A 311 1.66 -11.19 -22.72
N SER A 312 1.27 -11.14 -24.00
CA SER A 312 1.73 -10.12 -24.97
C SER A 312 1.17 -8.72 -24.71
N ASP A 313 0.17 -8.57 -23.85
CA ASP A 313 -0.33 -7.26 -23.42
C ASP A 313 0.56 -6.62 -22.35
N ILE A 314 1.60 -7.33 -21.88
CA ILE A 314 2.58 -6.85 -20.89
C ILE A 314 3.96 -6.84 -21.51
N THR A 315 4.62 -5.68 -21.48
CA THR A 315 6.03 -5.50 -21.84
C THR A 315 6.85 -5.35 -20.55
N VAL A 316 7.85 -6.20 -20.38
CA VAL A 316 8.80 -6.15 -19.26
C VAL A 316 10.19 -5.80 -19.79
N THR A 317 10.76 -4.69 -19.30
CA THR A 317 12.06 -4.20 -19.78
C THR A 317 12.96 -3.84 -18.60
N ASN A 318 14.16 -4.42 -18.55
CA ASN A 318 15.11 -4.19 -17.45
C ASN A 318 14.50 -4.37 -16.06
N ASP A 319 13.69 -5.42 -15.89
CA ASP A 319 12.89 -5.67 -14.70
C ASP A 319 12.89 -7.16 -14.36
N ALA A 320 12.78 -7.47 -13.06
CA ALA A 320 12.74 -8.86 -12.57
C ALA A 320 11.32 -9.44 -12.50
N MET A 321 10.30 -8.69 -12.88
CA MET A 321 8.91 -9.16 -12.88
C MET A 321 8.72 -10.33 -13.85
N LYS A 322 8.01 -11.34 -13.40
CA LYS A 322 7.69 -12.54 -14.18
C LYS A 322 6.20 -12.61 -14.46
N VAL A 323 5.87 -12.56 -15.75
CA VAL A 323 4.48 -12.61 -16.21
C VAL A 323 3.87 -14.00 -15.93
N ASN A 324 2.72 -14.02 -15.29
CA ASN A 324 1.94 -15.21 -14.96
C ASN A 324 2.75 -16.31 -14.26
N ALA A 325 3.56 -15.91 -13.30
CA ALA A 325 4.39 -16.82 -12.52
C ALA A 325 4.12 -16.67 -11.02
N ASP A 326 4.25 -17.76 -10.28
CA ASP A 326 4.22 -17.75 -8.83
C ASP A 326 5.50 -17.11 -8.27
N SER A 327 5.38 -16.49 -7.10
CA SER A 327 6.53 -16.03 -6.37
C SER A 327 6.45 -16.49 -4.91
N THR A 328 7.57 -17.05 -4.44
CA THR A 328 7.82 -17.29 -3.04
C THR A 328 9.28 -16.99 -2.81
N THR A 329 9.58 -16.01 -1.98
CA THR A 329 10.96 -15.64 -1.66
C THR A 329 11.13 -15.55 -0.16
N ALA A 330 12.01 -16.38 0.38
CA ALA A 330 12.49 -16.25 1.74
C ALA A 330 13.56 -15.15 1.80
N ALA A 331 13.63 -14.45 2.92
CA ALA A 331 14.74 -13.57 3.19
C ALA A 331 15.94 -14.42 3.59
N ASN A 332 16.88 -14.64 2.67
CA ASN A 332 18.16 -15.23 2.95
C ASN A 332 19.17 -14.10 3.12
N GLY A 333 19.81 -14.04 4.29
CA GLY A 333 20.79 -13.02 4.58
C GLY A 333 21.83 -13.50 5.61
N THR A 334 22.88 -12.69 5.79
CA THR A 334 23.89 -12.94 6.82
C THR A 334 23.38 -12.38 8.13
N VAL A 335 23.48 -13.20 9.20
CA VAL A 335 23.10 -12.78 10.55
C VAL A 335 24.30 -12.10 11.22
N TYR A 336 24.03 -11.01 11.91
CA TYR A 336 24.97 -10.24 12.71
C TYR A 336 24.43 -10.10 14.13
N TYR A 337 25.32 -9.79 15.07
CA TYR A 337 24.99 -9.61 16.48
C TYR A 337 25.64 -8.33 16.99
N GLU A 338 24.96 -7.62 17.88
CA GLU A 338 25.45 -6.41 18.53
C GLU A 338 25.11 -6.45 20.03
N SER A 339 26.08 -6.04 20.88
CA SER A 339 25.86 -5.80 22.31
C SER A 339 25.73 -4.31 22.55
N ASP A 340 24.77 -3.90 23.35
CA ASP A 340 24.62 -2.49 23.77
C ASP A 340 25.66 -2.07 24.82
N ASN A 341 26.35 -3.07 25.45
CA ASN A 341 27.40 -2.81 26.42
C ASN A 341 28.50 -3.88 26.38
N GLU A 342 29.51 -3.68 25.53
CA GLU A 342 30.65 -4.61 25.40
C GLU A 342 31.56 -4.71 26.63
N LYS A 343 31.41 -3.82 27.61
CA LYS A 343 32.10 -3.92 28.89
C LYS A 343 31.48 -4.99 29.78
N VAL A 344 30.23 -5.35 29.56
CA VAL A 344 29.50 -6.38 30.30
C VAL A 344 29.51 -7.69 29.52
N VAL A 345 29.11 -7.68 28.27
CA VAL A 345 29.16 -8.82 27.36
C VAL A 345 29.65 -8.44 25.97
N LYS A 346 30.50 -9.27 25.39
CA LYS A 346 30.92 -9.22 23.99
C LYS A 346 30.24 -10.34 23.23
N VAL A 347 29.87 -10.07 21.97
CA VAL A 347 29.29 -11.08 21.11
C VAL A 347 30.11 -11.24 19.83
N SER A 348 30.37 -12.47 19.43
CA SER A 348 31.10 -12.78 18.20
C SER A 348 30.17 -12.75 16.99
N SER A 349 30.73 -12.75 15.80
CA SER A 349 29.99 -12.87 14.54
C SER A 349 29.22 -14.20 14.38
N THR A 350 29.53 -15.19 15.19
CA THR A 350 28.85 -16.50 15.20
C THR A 350 27.83 -16.64 16.33
N GLY A 351 27.59 -15.56 17.10
CA GLY A 351 26.60 -15.56 18.18
C GLY A 351 27.12 -16.07 19.52
N VAL A 352 28.45 -16.21 19.70
CA VAL A 352 29.02 -16.55 21.00
C VAL A 352 29.11 -15.28 21.83
N VAL A 353 28.41 -15.28 22.96
CA VAL A 353 28.41 -14.21 23.96
C VAL A 353 29.44 -14.59 25.04
N THR A 354 30.36 -13.69 25.35
CA THR A 354 31.38 -13.85 26.40
C THR A 354 31.20 -12.77 27.46
N ALA A 355 31.14 -13.17 28.71
CA ALA A 355 31.08 -12.24 29.81
C ALA A 355 32.42 -11.47 29.90
N ALA A 356 32.37 -10.15 30.07
CA ALA A 356 33.51 -9.24 30.10
C ALA A 356 33.61 -8.47 31.41
N GLY A 357 32.51 -8.23 32.10
CA GLY A 357 32.46 -7.53 33.38
C GLY A 357 31.08 -7.64 34.03
N ALA A 358 30.99 -7.38 35.33
CA ALA A 358 29.72 -7.45 36.04
C ALA A 358 28.73 -6.35 35.57
N GLY A 359 27.44 -6.71 35.49
CA GLY A 359 26.39 -5.80 35.07
C GLY A 359 25.34 -6.46 34.18
N THR A 360 24.57 -5.66 33.49
CA THR A 360 23.52 -6.10 32.56
C THR A 360 23.74 -5.48 31.17
N ALA A 361 23.59 -6.30 30.12
CA ALA A 361 23.67 -5.84 28.74
C ALA A 361 22.64 -6.58 27.87
N ASN A 362 22.17 -5.93 26.82
CA ASN A 362 21.32 -6.54 25.82
C ASN A 362 22.10 -6.90 24.57
N VAL A 363 21.87 -8.07 24.05
CA VAL A 363 22.37 -8.51 22.75
C VAL A 363 21.20 -8.59 21.79
N THR A 364 21.35 -7.98 20.62
CA THR A 364 20.39 -8.01 19.52
C THR A 364 21.03 -8.69 18.33
N GLY A 365 20.26 -9.47 17.60
CA GLY A 365 20.64 -9.99 16.29
C GLY A 365 19.94 -9.21 15.17
N TYR A 366 20.51 -9.26 13.98
CA TYR A 366 19.84 -8.78 12.79
C TYR A 366 20.33 -9.52 11.56
N MET A 367 19.42 -9.68 10.59
CA MET A 367 19.76 -10.22 9.28
C MET A 367 19.83 -9.09 8.27
N VAL A 368 20.81 -9.14 7.37
CA VAL A 368 20.90 -8.18 6.26
C VAL A 368 20.47 -8.86 4.96
N VAL A 369 19.42 -8.35 4.33
CA VAL A 369 18.89 -8.80 3.05
C VAL A 369 18.74 -7.60 2.12
N GLY A 370 19.33 -7.65 0.94
CA GLY A 370 19.27 -6.52 -0.02
C GLY A 370 19.78 -5.19 0.55
N GLY A 371 20.74 -5.25 1.49
CA GLY A 371 21.28 -4.07 2.18
C GLY A 371 20.42 -3.52 3.32
N ARG A 372 19.28 -4.15 3.63
CA ARG A 372 18.38 -3.75 4.73
C ARG A 372 18.55 -4.65 5.94
N LYS A 373 18.48 -4.04 7.13
CA LYS A 373 18.56 -4.75 8.42
C LYS A 373 17.14 -5.20 8.84
N PHE A 374 17.03 -6.48 9.22
CA PHE A 374 15.85 -7.08 9.85
C PHE A 374 16.21 -7.47 11.26
N PRO A 375 15.74 -6.77 12.30
CA PRO A 375 16.15 -7.01 13.68
C PRO A 375 15.46 -8.23 14.28
N THR A 376 16.09 -8.80 15.32
CA THR A 376 15.48 -9.76 16.24
C THR A 376 14.95 -9.02 17.48
N ASN A 377 14.30 -9.77 18.40
CA ASN A 377 14.20 -9.35 19.78
C ASN A 377 15.60 -9.20 20.43
N ALA A 378 15.68 -8.47 21.54
CA ALA A 378 16.86 -8.44 22.38
C ALA A 378 16.86 -9.60 23.38
N VAL A 379 18.04 -10.11 23.73
CA VAL A 379 18.28 -11.04 24.85
C VAL A 379 19.10 -10.32 25.90
N THR A 380 18.58 -10.20 27.11
CA THR A 380 19.26 -9.54 28.23
C THR A 380 20.13 -10.54 28.97
N PHE A 381 21.40 -10.22 29.10
CA PHE A 381 22.37 -10.97 29.91
C PHE A 381 22.67 -10.22 31.20
N THR A 382 22.76 -10.97 32.31
CA THR A 382 23.20 -10.46 33.60
C THR A 382 24.50 -11.20 33.97
N VAL A 383 25.56 -10.44 34.15
CA VAL A 383 26.87 -10.98 34.55
C VAL A 383 27.13 -10.67 36.03
N SER A 384 27.35 -11.70 36.81
CA SER A 384 27.75 -11.60 38.22
C SER A 384 29.25 -11.92 38.38
N GLY A 385 29.82 -11.54 39.49
CA GLY A 385 31.21 -11.76 39.81
C GLY A 385 32.05 -10.48 39.97
N SER A 386 33.27 -10.62 40.36
CA SER A 386 34.18 -9.47 40.53
C SER A 386 34.64 -8.97 39.16
N ASP A 387 34.40 -7.70 38.89
CA ASP A 387 34.97 -7.00 37.76
C ASP A 387 36.50 -6.93 37.88
N LEU A 388 37.19 -7.79 37.19
CA LEU A 388 38.65 -7.74 37.11
C LEU A 388 39.15 -6.54 36.28
N GLY A 389 38.24 -5.82 35.60
CA GLY A 389 38.55 -4.64 34.78
C GLY A 389 38.67 -3.32 35.54
N ASN A 390 38.20 -3.26 36.78
CA ASN A 390 38.26 -2.06 37.63
C ASN A 390 39.27 -2.20 38.77
N LEU A 391 40.37 -2.82 38.53
CA LEU A 391 41.51 -2.54 39.41
C LEU A 391 41.86 -1.07 39.26
N PRO A 392 41.81 -0.25 40.34
CA PRO A 392 42.16 1.14 40.23
C PRO A 392 43.56 1.25 39.61
N SER A 393 43.64 1.90 38.44
CA SER A 393 44.92 2.29 37.84
C SER A 393 45.54 3.30 38.81
N GLY A 394 46.51 2.86 39.58
CA GLY A 394 47.20 3.72 40.52
C GLY A 394 47.12 3.31 42.00
N ILE A 395 47.09 1.99 42.33
CA ILE A 395 47.46 1.58 43.70
C ILE A 395 48.98 1.79 43.83
N GLU A 396 49.32 2.87 44.47
CA GLU A 396 50.68 3.07 44.96
C GLU A 396 50.80 2.25 46.25
N LEU A 397 51.46 1.09 46.20
CA LEU A 397 51.76 0.31 47.36
C LEU A 397 52.99 0.94 48.06
N THR A 398 52.71 1.74 49.07
CA THR A 398 53.75 2.19 49.98
C THR A 398 53.92 1.15 51.05
N ALA A 399 55.09 0.46 51.06
CA ALA A 399 55.43 -0.51 52.09
C ALA A 399 55.61 0.23 53.45
N ALA A 400 54.81 -0.13 54.45
CA ALA A 400 54.85 0.48 55.76
C ALA A 400 56.13 0.19 56.50
N ASP A 401 56.94 -0.81 56.06
CA ASP A 401 58.12 -1.27 56.79
C ASP A 401 59.39 -1.53 55.93
N ASN A 402 59.66 -0.70 54.94
CA ASN A 402 60.84 -0.81 54.08
C ASN A 402 61.06 -2.23 53.46
N LYS A 403 60.07 -3.03 53.28
CA LYS A 403 60.19 -4.30 52.56
C LYS A 403 60.33 -4.03 51.07
N GLU A 404 61.53 -4.21 50.59
CA GLU A 404 61.75 -4.30 49.14
C GLU A 404 61.12 -5.61 48.65
N ASN A 405 60.26 -5.57 47.66
CA ASN A 405 59.59 -6.71 47.01
C ASN A 405 58.33 -7.27 47.69
N ILE A 406 57.21 -6.55 47.62
CA ILE A 406 55.88 -7.12 47.91
C ILE A 406 55.44 -8.02 46.76
N LYS A 407 55.20 -9.30 47.03
CA LYS A 407 54.63 -10.25 46.10
C LYS A 407 53.10 -10.16 46.17
N VAL A 408 52.42 -10.49 45.08
CA VAL A 408 50.96 -10.44 44.91
C VAL A 408 50.15 -11.22 45.95
N ASN A 409 50.74 -11.98 46.84
CA ASN A 409 50.04 -12.71 47.88
C ASN A 409 50.53 -12.37 49.31
N ASP A 410 51.32 -11.31 49.51
CA ASP A 410 51.70 -10.86 50.84
C ASP A 410 50.55 -10.10 51.51
N THR A 411 50.18 -10.51 52.72
CA THR A 411 49.23 -9.79 53.56
C THR A 411 49.93 -8.56 54.11
N ILE A 412 49.36 -7.38 53.86
CA ILE A 412 49.85 -6.09 54.38
C ILE A 412 49.41 -5.91 55.83
#